data_9b01e4a054d0a2dbe24211d34fea9d55
#
_entry.id   9b01e4a054d0a2dbe24211d34fea9d55
#
_cell.length_a   1.000
_cell.length_b   1.000
_cell.length_c   1.000
_cell.angle_alpha   90.00
_cell.angle_beta   90.00
_cell.angle_gamma   90.00
#
_symmetry.space_group_name_H-M   'P 1'
#
loop_
_entity.id
_entity.type
_entity.pdbx_description
1 polymer ?
#
loop_
_entity_poly.entity_id
_entity_poly.type
_entity_poly.pdbx_seq_one_letter_code
_entity_poly.pdbx_strand_id
1 'polypeptide(L)'
;MFNNELWNNPGGSTDTSATIIMAGGSTTINVIQKILSSSAANAVDFGDLVQGRYAFVGAGNATIGLFANGNTGSYINNIDKIVIASSGNASDFGDTTVARGSTTGGTHNNTRACWGPGFSGSYQNVIDYSTFASAANAIDFGDATTTYTNRGQQGGSNGTRGLFGHGSNGVGNQQSIDKINIASTGNAADFGDTGTATAVSSGVSNETKYCVTGGWVNGSTFVDAIVQCNISSDGNCTSFGDITSGGSYGGLGGSSKVKGIVAGGQVSGWSYTNAISQFNFASSGDTTDFGDLTNSPASGAGLSNNDGGTS
;
A
#
# COMPACT_ATOMS: atom_id res chain seq x y z
N MET A 1 -37.04 17.96 33.78
CA MET A 1 -37.06 17.05 32.62
C MET A 1 -36.29 17.75 31.52
N PHE A 2 -35.02 17.41 31.34
CA PHE A 2 -34.23 17.89 30.22
C PHE A 2 -34.17 16.77 29.19
N ASN A 3 -34.83 16.98 28.05
CA ASN A 3 -34.72 16.12 26.89
C ASN A 3 -33.32 16.31 26.29
N ASN A 4 -32.51 15.30 26.43
CA ASN A 4 -31.30 15.13 25.64
C ASN A 4 -31.68 14.53 24.29
N GLU A 5 -32.00 15.36 23.31
CA GLU A 5 -32.08 14.93 21.92
C GLU A 5 -30.65 14.71 21.44
N LEU A 6 -30.26 13.42 21.41
CA LEU A 6 -29.12 12.96 20.66
C LEU A 6 -29.34 13.32 19.18
N TRP A 7 -28.61 14.28 18.68
CA TRP A 7 -28.48 14.51 17.26
C TRP A 7 -27.86 13.26 16.62
N ASN A 8 -28.70 12.41 16.07
CA ASN A 8 -28.29 11.41 15.11
C ASN A 8 -27.77 12.16 13.89
N ASN A 9 -26.46 12.19 13.72
CA ASN A 9 -25.82 12.61 12.47
C ASN A 9 -25.85 11.42 11.50
N PRO A 10 -26.77 11.37 10.50
CA PRO A 10 -26.82 10.26 9.56
C PRO A 10 -25.76 10.50 8.51
N GLY A 11 -24.59 9.87 8.64
CA GLY A 11 -23.62 9.77 7.56
C GLY A 11 -22.15 10.02 7.90
N GLY A 12 -21.78 10.20 9.15
CA GLY A 12 -20.36 10.22 9.52
C GLY A 12 -19.89 8.81 9.86
N SER A 13 -19.14 8.16 8.99
CA SER A 13 -18.34 6.99 9.37
C SER A 13 -17.47 7.40 10.54
N THR A 14 -17.74 6.87 11.73
CA THR A 14 -16.83 7.03 12.87
C THR A 14 -15.55 6.28 12.51
N ASP A 15 -14.41 6.98 12.47
CA ASP A 15 -13.11 6.36 12.31
C ASP A 15 -12.88 5.39 13.48
N THR A 16 -13.26 4.15 13.29
CA THR A 16 -12.86 3.08 14.22
C THR A 16 -11.35 2.95 14.01
N SER A 17 -10.60 3.37 15.00
CA SER A 17 -9.13 3.49 14.95
C SER A 17 -8.48 2.28 14.28
N ALA A 18 -7.90 2.50 13.10
CA ALA A 18 -7.08 1.48 12.44
C ALA A 18 -5.67 1.53 13.00
N THR A 19 -5.08 0.37 13.22
CA THR A 19 -3.63 0.23 13.40
C THR A 19 -3.01 0.14 12.00
N ILE A 20 -2.20 1.13 11.67
CA ILE A 20 -1.43 1.16 10.42
C ILE A 20 0.00 0.76 10.74
N ILE A 21 0.50 -0.20 10.00
CA ILE A 21 1.85 -0.75 10.12
C ILE A 21 2.66 -0.30 8.91
N MET A 22 3.87 0.14 9.16
CA MET A 22 4.85 0.51 8.14
C MET A 22 6.17 -0.20 8.40
N ALA A 23 6.77 -0.78 7.38
CA ALA A 23 7.89 -1.68 7.55
C ALA A 23 8.98 -1.50 6.49
N GLY A 24 10.22 -1.77 6.89
CA GLY A 24 11.38 -1.87 6.02
C GLY A 24 11.72 -0.60 5.26
N GLY A 25 12.39 -0.75 4.14
CA GLY A 25 12.74 0.36 3.24
C GLY A 25 14.20 0.39 2.82
N SER A 26 14.57 1.43 2.10
CA SER A 26 15.92 1.66 1.55
C SER A 26 17.01 1.45 2.60
N THR A 27 18.16 0.95 2.16
CA THR A 27 19.28 0.47 3.00
C THR A 27 18.97 -0.80 3.80
N THR A 28 18.00 -1.60 3.35
CA THR A 28 17.64 -2.90 3.96
C THR A 28 17.26 -2.80 5.46
N ILE A 29 16.45 -1.78 5.78
CA ILE A 29 15.91 -1.61 7.13
C ILE A 29 14.96 -2.78 7.44
N ASN A 30 15.02 -3.32 8.66
CA ASN A 30 14.10 -4.36 9.14
C ASN A 30 13.00 -3.83 10.09
N VAL A 31 13.08 -2.59 10.52
CA VAL A 31 12.17 -1.99 11.49
C VAL A 31 10.73 -2.02 11.02
N ILE A 32 9.83 -2.46 11.87
CA ILE A 32 8.38 -2.34 11.74
C ILE A 32 7.89 -1.30 12.74
N GLN A 33 7.07 -0.38 12.29
CA GLN A 33 6.53 0.73 13.08
C GLN A 33 5.01 0.74 12.98
N LYS A 34 4.34 1.31 13.98
CA LYS A 34 2.88 1.47 13.98
C LYS A 34 2.44 2.86 14.36
N ILE A 35 1.30 3.26 13.82
CA ILE A 35 0.51 4.42 14.21
C ILE A 35 -0.96 4.03 14.39
N LEU A 36 -1.73 4.85 15.07
CA LEU A 36 -3.20 4.75 15.17
C LEU A 36 -3.82 5.86 14.34
N SER A 37 -4.68 5.51 13.38
CA SER A 37 -5.30 6.48 12.45
C SER A 37 -6.14 7.57 13.13
N SER A 38 -6.68 7.27 14.31
CA SER A 38 -7.57 8.16 15.05
C SER A 38 -6.89 9.38 15.69
N SER A 39 -5.58 9.36 15.86
CA SER A 39 -4.85 10.40 16.57
C SER A 39 -3.50 10.69 15.91
N ALA A 40 -3.31 11.92 15.45
CA ALA A 40 -2.04 12.37 14.90
C ALA A 40 -0.94 12.26 15.98
N ALA A 41 0.10 11.51 15.69
CA ALA A 41 1.23 11.25 16.58
C ALA A 41 2.37 10.60 15.81
N ASN A 42 3.57 10.65 16.39
CA ASN A 42 4.72 9.93 15.85
C ASN A 42 4.50 8.42 15.92
N ALA A 43 5.10 7.72 14.97
CA ALA A 43 5.12 6.26 14.98
C ALA A 43 5.88 5.73 16.19
N VAL A 44 5.48 4.56 16.64
CA VAL A 44 6.18 3.82 17.67
C VAL A 44 6.69 2.49 17.11
N ASP A 45 7.75 1.99 17.71
CA ASP A 45 8.31 0.69 17.36
C ASP A 45 7.26 -0.41 17.54
N PHE A 46 7.22 -1.33 16.57
CA PHE A 46 6.37 -2.51 16.61
C PHE A 46 7.19 -3.80 16.76
N GLY A 47 8.36 -3.86 16.12
CA GLY A 47 9.25 -5.01 16.04
C GLY A 47 10.04 -5.00 14.74
N ASP A 48 10.54 -6.16 14.30
CA ASP A 48 11.40 -6.31 13.15
C ASP A 48 10.86 -7.32 12.13
N LEU A 49 11.11 -7.09 10.84
CA LEU A 49 11.00 -8.10 9.78
C LEU A 49 12.00 -9.23 10.05
N VAL A 50 11.73 -10.42 9.54
CA VAL A 50 12.67 -11.56 9.58
C VAL A 50 14.01 -11.17 8.95
N GLN A 51 13.96 -10.39 7.87
CA GLN A 51 15.14 -9.84 7.21
C GLN A 51 14.86 -8.43 6.67
N GLY A 52 15.81 -7.53 6.87
CA GLY A 52 15.75 -6.17 6.33
C GLY A 52 15.71 -6.17 4.80
N ARG A 53 14.79 -5.41 4.22
CA ARG A 53 14.54 -5.37 2.77
C ARG A 53 13.84 -4.09 2.33
N TYR A 54 13.88 -3.83 1.04
CA TYR A 54 13.16 -2.75 0.38
C TYR A 54 12.41 -3.25 -0.86
N ALA A 55 11.57 -2.41 -1.45
CA ALA A 55 10.84 -2.69 -2.69
C ALA A 55 9.96 -3.96 -2.60
N PHE A 56 9.26 -4.10 -1.50
CA PHE A 56 8.35 -5.18 -1.16
C PHE A 56 6.95 -4.65 -0.89
N VAL A 57 5.99 -5.50 -0.61
CA VAL A 57 4.58 -5.12 -0.43
C VAL A 57 3.99 -5.70 0.84
N GLY A 58 2.96 -5.03 1.34
CA GLY A 58 2.16 -5.47 2.48
C GLY A 58 0.70 -5.68 2.12
N ALA A 59 0.05 -6.57 2.85
CA ALA A 59 -1.39 -6.77 2.86
C ALA A 59 -1.81 -7.24 4.25
N GLY A 60 -2.99 -6.81 4.72
CA GLY A 60 -3.44 -7.14 6.05
C GLY A 60 -4.93 -7.49 6.11
N ASN A 61 -5.31 -8.29 7.09
CA ASN A 61 -6.70 -8.40 7.50
C ASN A 61 -6.85 -7.84 8.93
N ALA A 62 -7.99 -7.99 9.54
CA ALA A 62 -8.26 -7.45 10.89
C ALA A 62 -7.23 -7.88 11.96
N THR A 63 -6.49 -8.97 11.77
CA THR A 63 -5.62 -9.57 12.80
C THR A 63 -4.19 -9.84 12.34
N ILE A 64 -3.97 -10.10 11.07
CA ILE A 64 -2.69 -10.55 10.51
C ILE A 64 -2.23 -9.56 9.44
N GLY A 65 -0.98 -9.15 9.52
CA GLY A 65 -0.26 -8.48 8.45
C GLY A 65 0.74 -9.44 7.81
N LEU A 66 0.82 -9.40 6.47
CA LEU A 66 1.79 -10.14 5.67
C LEU A 66 2.62 -9.15 4.85
N PHE A 67 3.92 -9.43 4.76
CA PHE A 67 4.86 -8.69 3.93
C PHE A 67 5.55 -9.65 2.98
N ALA A 68 5.47 -9.42 1.68
CA ALA A 68 5.93 -10.35 0.67
C ALA A 68 6.98 -9.77 -0.26
N ASN A 69 7.92 -10.63 -0.69
CA ASN A 69 8.95 -10.33 -1.67
C ASN A 69 10.00 -9.30 -1.18
N GLY A 70 10.68 -8.65 -2.11
CA GLY A 70 11.60 -7.56 -1.83
C GLY A 70 13.02 -7.81 -2.32
N ASN A 71 13.89 -6.88 -1.94
CA ASN A 71 15.30 -6.91 -2.30
C ASN A 71 16.17 -6.70 -1.06
N THR A 72 17.12 -7.60 -0.84
CA THR A 72 18.11 -7.60 0.24
C THR A 72 19.55 -7.47 -0.28
N GLY A 73 19.71 -7.10 -1.56
CA GLY A 73 20.87 -7.27 -2.41
C GLY A 73 20.64 -8.33 -3.48
N SER A 74 19.67 -9.22 -3.23
CA SER A 74 19.10 -10.18 -4.19
C SER A 74 17.59 -10.16 -4.04
N TYR A 75 16.84 -10.53 -5.09
CA TYR A 75 15.38 -10.68 -5.00
C TYR A 75 15.04 -11.90 -4.15
N ILE A 76 14.06 -11.74 -3.27
CA ILE A 76 13.59 -12.79 -2.37
C ILE A 76 12.09 -13.06 -2.60
N ASN A 77 11.64 -14.26 -2.20
CA ASN A 77 10.23 -14.69 -2.26
C ASN A 77 9.57 -14.82 -0.88
N ASN A 78 10.29 -14.58 0.20
CA ASN A 78 9.79 -14.73 1.56
C ASN A 78 8.53 -13.90 1.82
N ILE A 79 7.62 -14.48 2.58
CA ILE A 79 6.45 -13.83 3.16
C ILE A 79 6.63 -13.82 4.68
N ASP A 80 6.71 -12.65 5.27
CA ASP A 80 6.77 -12.45 6.71
C ASP A 80 5.38 -12.19 7.26
N LYS A 81 5.09 -12.68 8.47
CA LYS A 81 3.82 -12.52 9.18
C LYS A 81 3.99 -11.78 10.48
N ILE A 82 3.07 -10.87 10.77
CA ILE A 82 2.87 -10.24 12.08
C ILE A 82 1.44 -10.47 12.58
N VAL A 83 1.25 -10.39 13.89
CA VAL A 83 -0.07 -10.28 14.53
C VAL A 83 -0.29 -8.81 14.91
N ILE A 84 -1.19 -8.11 14.23
CA ILE A 84 -1.31 -6.64 14.30
C ILE A 84 -1.65 -6.14 15.71
N ALA A 85 -2.44 -6.90 16.48
CA ALA A 85 -2.82 -6.54 17.85
C ALA A 85 -1.67 -6.59 18.87
N SER A 86 -0.54 -7.23 18.53
CA SER A 86 0.54 -7.54 19.46
C SER A 86 1.89 -7.16 18.86
N SER A 87 2.53 -6.12 19.39
CA SER A 87 3.89 -5.75 18.95
C SER A 87 4.85 -6.90 19.15
N GLY A 88 5.75 -7.10 18.21
CA GLY A 88 6.76 -8.16 18.18
C GLY A 88 7.30 -8.38 16.79
N ASN A 89 8.38 -9.15 16.71
CA ASN A 89 9.03 -9.43 15.45
C ASN A 89 8.15 -10.30 14.54
N ALA A 90 8.33 -10.12 13.26
CA ALA A 90 7.72 -10.97 12.26
C ALA A 90 8.25 -12.41 12.33
N SER A 91 7.45 -13.34 11.87
CA SER A 91 7.82 -14.74 11.69
C SER A 91 7.65 -15.14 10.22
N ASP A 92 8.36 -16.17 9.80
CA ASP A 92 8.18 -16.75 8.47
C ASP A 92 6.75 -17.28 8.30
N PHE A 93 6.17 -17.02 7.13
CA PHE A 93 4.83 -17.48 6.74
C PHE A 93 4.86 -18.44 5.55
N GLY A 94 5.84 -18.29 4.67
CA GLY A 94 6.00 -19.06 3.45
C GLY A 94 6.64 -18.23 2.33
N ASP A 95 6.48 -18.65 1.10
CA ASP A 95 7.13 -18.04 -0.07
C ASP A 95 6.13 -17.70 -1.18
N THR A 96 6.37 -16.65 -1.95
CA THR A 96 5.70 -16.41 -3.24
C THR A 96 6.27 -17.35 -4.32
N THR A 97 5.54 -17.52 -5.42
CA THR A 97 5.95 -18.45 -6.49
C THR A 97 7.22 -18.02 -7.22
N VAL A 98 7.50 -16.70 -7.22
CA VAL A 98 8.68 -16.11 -7.87
C VAL A 98 9.35 -15.11 -6.94
N ALA A 99 10.66 -15.27 -6.74
CA ALA A 99 11.49 -14.28 -6.05
C ALA A 99 11.55 -12.99 -6.86
N ARG A 100 11.00 -11.89 -6.32
CA ARG A 100 10.93 -10.60 -7.01
C ARG A 100 10.95 -9.43 -6.03
N GLY A 101 11.37 -8.30 -6.50
CA GLY A 101 11.24 -7.02 -5.79
C GLY A 101 10.59 -5.99 -6.70
N SER A 102 10.54 -4.74 -6.24
CA SER A 102 9.89 -3.68 -6.99
C SER A 102 8.45 -4.05 -7.41
N THR A 103 7.75 -4.70 -6.48
CA THR A 103 6.38 -5.18 -6.67
C THR A 103 5.39 -4.01 -6.73
N THR A 104 4.33 -4.17 -7.51
CA THR A 104 3.38 -3.08 -7.77
C THR A 104 2.39 -2.84 -6.64
N GLY A 105 2.14 -3.84 -5.80
CA GLY A 105 1.26 -3.67 -4.65
C GLY A 105 0.79 -4.99 -4.05
N GLY A 106 0.30 -4.91 -2.82
CA GLY A 106 -0.50 -5.95 -2.17
C GLY A 106 -1.95 -5.51 -2.13
N THR A 107 -2.87 -6.42 -2.40
CA THR A 107 -4.31 -6.20 -2.27
C THR A 107 -4.95 -7.38 -1.56
N HIS A 108 -6.07 -7.18 -0.88
CA HIS A 108 -6.56 -8.19 0.05
C HIS A 108 -8.07 -8.11 0.32
N ASN A 109 -8.55 -9.17 0.93
CA ASN A 109 -9.80 -9.19 1.69
C ASN A 109 -9.56 -9.91 3.03
N ASN A 110 -10.61 -10.26 3.77
CA ASN A 110 -10.45 -10.96 5.05
C ASN A 110 -9.78 -12.35 4.95
N THR A 111 -9.76 -12.97 3.79
CA THR A 111 -9.28 -14.35 3.60
C THR A 111 -8.00 -14.45 2.79
N ARG A 112 -7.76 -13.55 1.83
CA ARG A 112 -6.66 -13.61 0.88
C ARG A 112 -5.88 -12.31 0.83
N ALA A 113 -4.55 -12.46 0.73
CA ALA A 113 -3.62 -11.44 0.28
C ALA A 113 -3.17 -11.79 -1.14
N CYS A 114 -3.26 -10.86 -2.08
CA CYS A 114 -2.80 -11.03 -3.46
C CYS A 114 -1.58 -10.12 -3.69
N TRP A 115 -0.57 -10.66 -4.34
CA TRP A 115 0.73 -10.06 -4.54
C TRP A 115 0.93 -9.71 -6.02
N GLY A 116 1.02 -8.45 -6.32
CA GLY A 116 1.14 -7.96 -7.69
C GLY A 116 2.49 -8.25 -8.36
N PRO A 117 2.59 -7.93 -9.65
CA PRO A 117 3.82 -8.06 -10.43
C PRO A 117 5.02 -7.32 -9.85
N GLY A 118 6.19 -7.62 -10.36
CA GLY A 118 7.44 -7.02 -9.94
C GLY A 118 8.59 -7.31 -10.89
N PHE A 119 9.81 -7.28 -10.39
CA PHE A 119 11.02 -7.51 -11.14
C PHE A 119 11.87 -8.63 -10.51
N SER A 120 12.31 -9.58 -11.32
CA SER A 120 13.13 -10.73 -10.92
C SER A 120 14.40 -10.88 -11.79
N GLY A 121 14.91 -9.76 -12.32
CA GLY A 121 15.89 -9.76 -13.42
C GLY A 121 15.21 -9.49 -14.77
N SER A 122 13.91 -9.74 -14.86
CA SER A 122 13.01 -9.34 -15.95
C SER A 122 11.68 -8.84 -15.37
N TYR A 123 10.97 -8.03 -16.14
CA TYR A 123 9.64 -7.57 -15.78
C TYR A 123 8.66 -8.74 -15.76
N GLN A 124 7.89 -8.87 -14.68
CA GLN A 124 6.94 -9.95 -14.45
C GLN A 124 5.50 -9.48 -14.65
N ASN A 125 4.59 -10.42 -14.95
CA ASN A 125 3.14 -10.23 -14.91
C ASN A 125 2.45 -11.13 -13.88
N VAL A 126 3.19 -11.97 -13.18
CA VAL A 126 2.66 -12.95 -12.22
C VAL A 126 1.97 -12.27 -11.05
N ILE A 127 0.75 -12.70 -10.76
CA ILE A 127 0.01 -12.38 -9.54
C ILE A 127 -0.08 -13.67 -8.72
N ASP A 128 0.37 -13.63 -7.47
CA ASP A 128 0.24 -14.71 -6.50
C ASP A 128 -0.80 -14.36 -5.43
N TYR A 129 -1.27 -15.38 -4.70
CA TYR A 129 -2.04 -15.16 -3.50
C TYR A 129 -1.67 -16.07 -2.34
N SER A 130 -1.87 -15.60 -1.13
CA SER A 130 -1.76 -16.36 0.11
C SER A 130 -3.09 -16.30 0.87
N THR A 131 -3.42 -17.32 1.65
CA THR A 131 -4.57 -17.30 2.56
C THR A 131 -4.08 -16.96 3.97
N PHE A 132 -4.72 -16.00 4.65
CA PHE A 132 -4.30 -15.60 6.00
C PHE A 132 -4.44 -16.72 7.04
N ALA A 133 -5.32 -17.70 6.81
CA ALA A 133 -5.70 -18.70 7.80
C ALA A 133 -4.57 -19.67 8.17
N SER A 134 -3.66 -19.96 7.26
CA SER A 134 -2.58 -20.93 7.48
C SER A 134 -1.29 -20.53 6.78
N ALA A 135 -0.17 -20.64 7.50
CA ALA A 135 1.16 -20.46 6.91
C ALA A 135 1.39 -21.52 5.81
N ALA A 136 1.68 -21.03 4.61
CA ALA A 136 1.98 -21.85 3.45
C ALA A 136 2.52 -20.97 2.32
N ASN A 137 3.16 -21.59 1.35
CA ASN A 137 3.57 -20.88 0.14
C ASN A 137 2.37 -20.33 -0.62
N ALA A 138 2.56 -19.18 -1.26
CA ALA A 138 1.56 -18.61 -2.13
C ALA A 138 1.30 -19.51 -3.35
N ILE A 139 0.14 -19.34 -3.93
CA ILE A 139 -0.32 -20.06 -5.10
C ILE A 139 -0.51 -19.05 -6.23
N ASP A 140 -0.28 -19.49 -7.47
CA ASP A 140 -0.56 -18.69 -8.65
C ASP A 140 -2.03 -18.24 -8.67
N PHE A 141 -2.23 -16.95 -8.87
CA PHE A 141 -3.56 -16.35 -8.99
C PHE A 141 -3.95 -16.14 -10.46
N GLY A 142 -2.97 -15.79 -11.29
CA GLY A 142 -3.10 -15.43 -12.69
C GLY A 142 -2.11 -14.33 -13.05
N ASP A 143 -2.33 -13.66 -14.17
CA ASP A 143 -1.43 -12.69 -14.73
C ASP A 143 -2.03 -11.27 -14.77
N ALA A 144 -1.21 -10.25 -14.60
CA ALA A 144 -1.52 -8.88 -14.93
C ALA A 144 -1.67 -8.70 -16.45
N THR A 145 -2.31 -7.63 -16.88
CA THR A 145 -2.54 -7.35 -18.31
C THR A 145 -1.25 -7.13 -19.09
N THR A 146 -0.19 -6.71 -18.43
CA THR A 146 1.15 -6.55 -19.02
C THR A 146 2.23 -6.78 -17.95
N THR A 147 3.48 -6.85 -18.38
CA THR A 147 4.63 -6.93 -17.47
C THR A 147 5.01 -5.53 -16.98
N TYR A 148 5.07 -5.32 -15.68
CA TYR A 148 5.53 -4.06 -15.11
C TYR A 148 6.06 -4.22 -13.69
N THR A 149 6.69 -3.19 -13.19
CA THR A 149 7.29 -3.13 -11.86
C THR A 149 7.10 -1.75 -11.25
N ASN A 150 7.05 -1.69 -9.94
CA ASN A 150 7.06 -0.45 -9.18
C ASN A 150 7.89 -0.65 -7.90
N ARG A 151 8.55 0.39 -7.43
CA ARG A 151 9.25 0.37 -6.14
C ARG A 151 8.44 0.99 -5.02
N GLY A 152 7.25 1.51 -5.33
CA GLY A 152 6.26 1.97 -4.39
C GLY A 152 5.18 0.90 -4.18
N GLN A 153 4.41 1.04 -3.15
CA GLN A 153 3.31 0.15 -2.83
C GLN A 153 2.01 0.74 -3.40
N GLN A 154 1.54 0.24 -4.52
CA GLN A 154 0.35 0.73 -5.22
C GLN A 154 -0.78 -0.31 -5.25
N GLY A 155 -1.00 -1.01 -4.17
CA GLY A 155 -2.17 -1.85 -4.00
C GLY A 155 -3.35 -1.09 -3.42
N GLY A 156 -4.56 -1.47 -3.81
CA GLY A 156 -5.81 -0.99 -3.22
C GLY A 156 -6.88 -2.06 -3.24
N SER A 157 -7.80 -2.01 -2.30
CA SER A 157 -8.82 -3.02 -2.13
C SER A 157 -10.09 -2.46 -1.50
N ASN A 158 -11.24 -3.03 -1.88
CA ASN A 158 -12.51 -2.86 -1.15
C ASN A 158 -13.07 -4.20 -0.64
N GLY A 159 -12.19 -5.21 -0.50
CA GLY A 159 -12.58 -6.55 -0.07
C GLY A 159 -13.15 -7.44 -1.17
N THR A 160 -13.60 -6.90 -2.28
CA THR A 160 -14.08 -7.64 -3.46
C THR A 160 -13.12 -7.48 -4.62
N ARG A 161 -12.81 -6.23 -4.97
CA ARG A 161 -11.86 -5.87 -6.02
C ARG A 161 -10.51 -5.55 -5.41
N GLY A 162 -9.46 -6.08 -6.01
CA GLY A 162 -8.09 -5.68 -5.81
C GLY A 162 -7.61 -4.88 -7.01
N LEU A 163 -6.89 -3.79 -6.76
CA LEU A 163 -6.29 -2.94 -7.78
C LEU A 163 -4.78 -2.98 -7.64
N PHE A 164 -4.11 -3.01 -8.78
CA PHE A 164 -2.67 -2.87 -8.89
C PHE A 164 -2.36 -1.68 -9.78
N GLY A 165 -1.77 -0.65 -9.21
CA GLY A 165 -1.37 0.52 -9.97
C GLY A 165 -0.10 0.28 -10.77
N HIS A 166 0.08 1.11 -11.71
CA HIS A 166 1.14 1.24 -12.69
C HIS A 166 2.58 1.18 -12.13
N GLY A 167 3.51 1.38 -12.96
CA GLY A 167 4.94 1.39 -12.66
C GLY A 167 5.69 1.58 -13.97
N SER A 168 6.83 0.92 -14.14
CA SER A 168 7.60 0.92 -15.38
C SER A 168 7.57 -0.46 -16.05
N ASN A 169 7.45 -0.49 -17.35
CA ASN A 169 7.53 -1.73 -18.15
C ASN A 169 8.88 -1.90 -18.87
N GLY A 170 9.89 -1.08 -18.51
CA GLY A 170 11.21 -1.09 -19.13
C GLY A 170 11.33 -0.19 -20.37
N VAL A 171 10.21 0.25 -20.94
CA VAL A 171 10.19 1.25 -22.02
C VAL A 171 9.89 2.64 -21.46
N GLY A 172 9.06 2.70 -20.40
CA GLY A 172 8.69 3.93 -19.73
C GLY A 172 7.70 3.69 -18.61
N ASN A 173 7.37 4.75 -17.89
CA ASN A 173 6.34 4.71 -16.88
C ASN A 173 4.96 4.52 -17.53
N GLN A 174 4.09 3.82 -16.82
CA GLN A 174 2.74 3.50 -17.26
C GLN A 174 1.73 4.25 -16.39
N GLN A 175 0.50 4.34 -16.85
CA GLN A 175 -0.61 4.94 -16.11
C GLN A 175 -1.76 3.97 -15.85
N SER A 176 -1.71 2.79 -16.46
CA SER A 176 -2.77 1.78 -16.35
C SER A 176 -2.89 1.20 -14.94
N ILE A 177 -4.11 0.89 -14.56
CA ILE A 177 -4.46 0.20 -13.32
C ILE A 177 -5.13 -1.11 -13.71
N ASP A 178 -4.63 -2.21 -13.16
CA ASP A 178 -5.23 -3.53 -13.30
C ASP A 178 -6.18 -3.84 -12.14
N LYS A 179 -7.25 -4.56 -12.41
CA LYS A 179 -8.19 -5.08 -11.40
C LYS A 179 -8.26 -6.59 -11.40
N ILE A 180 -8.48 -7.15 -10.22
CA ILE A 180 -8.83 -8.54 -10.00
C ILE A 180 -10.09 -8.68 -9.13
N ASN A 181 -10.76 -9.82 -9.21
CA ASN A 181 -11.70 -10.25 -8.18
C ASN A 181 -10.95 -11.10 -7.17
N ILE A 182 -10.75 -10.62 -5.95
CA ILE A 182 -9.89 -11.29 -4.94
C ILE A 182 -10.39 -12.70 -4.60
N ALA A 183 -11.68 -12.94 -4.67
CA ALA A 183 -12.27 -14.24 -4.29
C ALA A 183 -12.06 -15.35 -5.33
N SER A 184 -11.75 -15.01 -6.58
CA SER A 184 -11.60 -16.00 -7.68
C SER A 184 -10.31 -15.77 -8.47
N THR A 185 -9.52 -16.82 -8.63
CA THR A 185 -8.30 -16.81 -9.47
C THR A 185 -8.63 -16.55 -10.93
N GLY A 186 -7.73 -15.88 -11.63
CA GLY A 186 -7.83 -15.54 -13.04
C GLY A 186 -6.99 -14.33 -13.37
N ASN A 187 -6.78 -14.06 -14.65
CA ASN A 187 -6.01 -12.93 -15.08
C ASN A 187 -6.69 -11.60 -14.73
N ALA A 188 -5.88 -10.59 -14.48
CA ALA A 188 -6.36 -9.24 -14.28
C ALA A 188 -7.00 -8.68 -15.56
N ALA A 189 -7.84 -7.69 -15.38
CA ALA A 189 -8.41 -6.91 -16.46
C ALA A 189 -8.10 -5.42 -16.25
N ASP A 190 -8.13 -4.66 -17.34
CA ASP A 190 -7.98 -3.22 -17.27
C ASP A 190 -9.07 -2.58 -16.41
N PHE A 191 -8.68 -1.64 -15.54
CA PHE A 191 -9.58 -0.86 -14.72
C PHE A 191 -9.72 0.59 -15.24
N GLY A 192 -8.64 1.16 -15.73
CA GLY A 192 -8.52 2.55 -16.17
C GLY A 192 -7.12 3.11 -15.88
N ASP A 193 -7.00 4.43 -15.93
CA ASP A 193 -5.71 5.12 -15.86
C ASP A 193 -5.64 6.12 -14.71
N THR A 194 -4.42 6.36 -14.19
CA THR A 194 -4.16 7.44 -13.22
C THR A 194 -4.09 8.82 -13.84
N GLY A 195 -4.01 8.91 -15.18
CA GLY A 195 -3.90 10.17 -15.92
C GLY A 195 -2.48 10.72 -16.06
N THR A 196 -1.54 10.29 -15.21
CA THR A 196 -0.12 10.63 -15.32
C THR A 196 0.71 9.36 -15.18
N ALA A 197 1.59 9.11 -16.12
CA ALA A 197 2.47 7.95 -16.10
C ALA A 197 3.61 8.17 -15.08
N THR A 198 3.48 7.58 -13.90
CA THR A 198 4.47 7.66 -12.82
C THR A 198 4.95 6.28 -12.43
N ALA A 199 6.09 6.21 -11.78
CA ALA A 199 6.58 5.02 -11.09
C ALA A 199 6.93 5.37 -9.63
N VAL A 200 7.06 4.35 -8.79
CA VAL A 200 7.49 4.49 -7.40
C VAL A 200 6.51 5.34 -6.56
N SER A 201 5.25 5.27 -6.90
CA SER A 201 4.14 5.91 -6.16
C SER A 201 3.63 4.98 -5.07
N SER A 202 2.83 5.51 -4.14
CA SER A 202 2.12 4.72 -3.12
C SER A 202 0.63 4.67 -3.40
N GLY A 203 -0.03 3.60 -2.96
CA GLY A 203 -1.47 3.45 -3.03
C GLY A 203 -2.08 3.26 -1.64
N VAL A 204 -3.23 3.85 -1.44
CA VAL A 204 -4.06 3.66 -0.26
C VAL A 204 -5.53 3.59 -0.66
N SER A 205 -6.33 2.84 0.06
CA SER A 205 -7.73 2.66 -0.28
C SER A 205 -8.63 2.54 0.93
N ASN A 206 -9.91 2.80 0.71
CA ASN A 206 -10.98 2.39 1.61
C ASN A 206 -12.05 1.61 0.82
N GLU A 207 -13.22 1.38 1.41
CA GLU A 207 -14.32 0.64 0.77
C GLU A 207 -14.76 1.21 -0.59
N THR A 208 -14.54 2.49 -0.85
CA THR A 208 -15.07 3.19 -2.03
C THR A 208 -14.00 3.77 -2.94
N LYS A 209 -12.89 4.22 -2.38
CA LYS A 209 -11.86 4.98 -3.10
C LYS A 209 -10.52 4.28 -3.07
N TYR A 210 -9.83 4.36 -4.18
CA TYR A 210 -8.42 4.07 -4.31
C TYR A 210 -7.70 5.37 -4.66
N CYS A 211 -6.69 5.73 -3.89
CA CYS A 211 -5.85 6.90 -4.13
C CYS A 211 -4.42 6.46 -4.43
N VAL A 212 -3.85 7.02 -5.50
CA VAL A 212 -2.43 6.90 -5.83
C VAL A 212 -1.74 8.22 -5.51
N THR A 213 -0.64 8.14 -4.80
CA THR A 213 0.02 9.30 -4.21
C THR A 213 1.46 9.41 -4.68
N GLY A 214 1.84 10.59 -5.15
CA GLY A 214 3.21 10.92 -5.53
C GLY A 214 3.76 10.09 -6.68
N GLY A 215 5.07 9.91 -6.67
CA GLY A 215 5.81 9.12 -7.64
C GLY A 215 6.84 9.93 -8.42
N TRP A 216 7.27 9.34 -9.52
CA TRP A 216 8.33 9.89 -10.37
C TRP A 216 7.97 9.75 -11.85
N VAL A 217 8.06 10.84 -12.58
CA VAL A 217 7.90 10.84 -14.04
C VAL A 217 9.24 10.68 -14.73
N ASN A 218 9.22 10.23 -15.98
CA ASN A 218 10.44 10.05 -16.76
C ASN A 218 11.29 11.34 -16.79
N GLY A 219 12.56 11.21 -16.45
CA GLY A 219 13.54 12.29 -16.58
C GLY A 219 13.95 12.99 -15.29
N SER A 220 13.44 12.64 -14.11
CA SER A 220 13.84 13.13 -12.77
C SER A 220 12.86 14.04 -12.03
N THR A 221 11.62 14.15 -12.46
CA THR A 221 10.63 14.99 -11.78
C THR A 221 9.85 14.17 -10.73
N PHE A 222 9.92 14.59 -9.48
CA PHE A 222 9.07 14.11 -8.42
C PHE A 222 7.66 14.70 -8.60
N VAL A 223 6.66 13.88 -8.34
CA VAL A 223 5.24 14.26 -8.38
C VAL A 223 4.71 14.15 -6.96
N ASP A 224 4.01 15.16 -6.51
CA ASP A 224 3.33 15.22 -5.21
C ASP A 224 1.82 15.03 -5.32
N ALA A 225 1.29 15.02 -6.55
CA ALA A 225 -0.14 14.87 -6.82
C ALA A 225 -0.73 13.58 -6.23
N ILE A 226 -1.94 13.71 -5.71
CA ILE A 226 -2.81 12.62 -5.31
C ILE A 226 -3.93 12.52 -6.34
N VAL A 227 -4.13 11.33 -6.88
CA VAL A 227 -5.28 11.02 -7.76
C VAL A 227 -6.17 9.97 -7.11
N GLN A 228 -7.47 10.00 -7.40
CA GLN A 228 -8.45 9.08 -6.84
C GLN A 228 -9.30 8.41 -7.90
N CYS A 229 -9.65 7.14 -7.67
CA CYS A 229 -10.63 6.38 -8.46
C CYS A 229 -11.71 5.80 -7.53
N ASN A 230 -12.90 5.54 -8.07
CA ASN A 230 -13.92 4.76 -7.39
C ASN A 230 -13.67 3.27 -7.64
N ILE A 231 -13.35 2.48 -6.60
CA ILE A 231 -12.99 1.05 -6.75
C ILE A 231 -14.14 0.22 -7.35
N SER A 232 -15.39 0.60 -7.10
CA SER A 232 -16.55 -0.19 -7.49
C SER A 232 -16.91 -0.08 -8.98
N SER A 233 -16.37 0.91 -9.70
CA SER A 233 -16.63 1.15 -11.12
C SER A 233 -15.35 1.41 -11.88
N ASP A 234 -15.19 0.77 -13.04
CA ASP A 234 -14.07 1.00 -13.92
C ASP A 234 -14.06 2.46 -14.41
N GLY A 235 -12.87 3.02 -14.55
CA GLY A 235 -12.71 4.38 -15.06
C GLY A 235 -11.41 5.04 -14.59
N ASN A 236 -11.07 6.12 -15.25
CA ASN A 236 -9.85 6.85 -14.95
C ASN A 236 -9.93 7.60 -13.62
N CYS A 237 -8.80 7.75 -12.97
CA CYS A 237 -8.68 8.56 -11.77
C CYS A 237 -8.84 10.05 -12.09
N THR A 238 -9.22 10.79 -11.08
CA THR A 238 -9.32 12.25 -11.09
C THR A 238 -8.42 12.86 -10.05
N SER A 239 -8.07 14.14 -10.20
CA SER A 239 -7.28 14.85 -9.20
C SER A 239 -7.97 14.84 -7.83
N PHE A 240 -7.18 14.71 -6.77
CA PHE A 240 -7.66 14.74 -5.39
C PHE A 240 -7.02 15.89 -4.59
N GLY A 241 -5.71 16.10 -4.68
CA GLY A 241 -4.91 17.08 -3.96
C GLY A 241 -3.44 16.76 -4.10
N ASP A 242 -2.60 17.30 -3.21
CA ASP A 242 -1.15 17.14 -3.24
C ASP A 242 -0.58 16.70 -1.88
N ILE A 243 0.58 16.05 -1.90
CA ILE A 243 1.37 15.75 -0.70
C ILE A 243 2.14 17.01 -0.31
N THR A 244 1.79 17.64 0.82
CA THR A 244 2.42 18.88 1.28
C THR A 244 3.59 18.66 2.24
N SER A 245 3.62 17.50 2.90
CA SER A 245 4.73 17.09 3.77
C SER A 245 4.99 15.60 3.56
N GLY A 246 6.24 15.22 3.51
CA GLY A 246 6.63 13.83 3.25
C GLY A 246 7.19 13.61 1.86
N GLY A 247 7.51 12.36 1.55
CA GLY A 247 8.11 11.98 0.30
C GLY A 247 7.10 11.76 -0.82
N SER A 248 7.47 12.17 -2.00
CA SER A 248 6.71 11.88 -3.20
C SER A 248 7.20 10.63 -3.95
N TYR A 249 8.36 10.10 -3.63
CA TYR A 249 8.97 8.93 -4.26
C TYR A 249 9.15 7.77 -3.27
N GLY A 250 8.47 6.66 -3.50
CA GLY A 250 8.62 5.47 -2.68
C GLY A 250 8.12 5.62 -1.24
N GLY A 251 7.10 6.45 -1.02
CA GLY A 251 6.42 6.54 0.25
C GLY A 251 5.74 5.21 0.62
N LEU A 252 5.48 5.02 1.90
CA LEU A 252 4.74 3.89 2.45
C LEU A 252 3.28 4.31 2.62
N GLY A 253 2.35 3.49 2.15
CA GLY A 253 0.92 3.77 2.23
C GLY A 253 0.21 2.88 3.25
N GLY A 254 -0.75 3.44 3.95
CA GLY A 254 -1.69 2.71 4.79
C GLY A 254 -2.95 3.53 5.01
N SER A 255 -4.03 2.93 5.43
CA SER A 255 -5.30 3.64 5.55
C SER A 255 -6.21 3.10 6.64
N SER A 256 -7.17 3.92 7.03
CA SER A 256 -8.40 3.51 7.69
C SER A 256 -9.57 3.66 6.71
N LYS A 257 -10.78 3.31 7.13
CA LYS A 257 -12.00 3.58 6.34
C LYS A 257 -12.19 5.06 6.01
N VAL A 258 -11.60 5.97 6.78
CA VAL A 258 -11.78 7.42 6.68
C VAL A 258 -10.55 8.13 6.14
N LYS A 259 -9.35 7.71 6.52
CA LYS A 259 -8.09 8.41 6.25
C LYS A 259 -7.14 7.60 5.40
N GLY A 260 -6.53 8.25 4.42
CA GLY A 260 -5.30 7.81 3.78
C GLY A 260 -4.08 8.37 4.49
N ILE A 261 -3.06 7.55 4.69
CA ILE A 261 -1.79 7.90 5.31
C ILE A 261 -0.67 7.58 4.34
N VAL A 262 0.23 8.52 4.15
CA VAL A 262 1.46 8.36 3.36
C VAL A 262 2.64 8.78 4.23
N ALA A 263 3.69 7.98 4.26
CA ALA A 263 4.82 8.23 5.15
C ALA A 263 6.17 7.92 4.50
N GLY A 264 7.21 8.61 4.96
CA GLY A 264 8.56 8.40 4.47
C GLY A 264 8.72 8.74 2.98
N GLY A 265 9.63 8.04 2.31
CA GLY A 265 9.94 8.28 0.89
C GLY A 265 11.08 9.28 0.68
N GLN A 266 11.26 9.70 -0.57
CA GLN A 266 12.24 10.70 -0.95
C GLN A 266 11.54 11.95 -1.48
N VAL A 267 12.03 13.10 -1.06
CA VAL A 267 11.62 14.42 -1.56
C VAL A 267 12.56 14.89 -2.67
N SER A 268 12.18 15.98 -3.33
CA SER A 268 13.04 16.63 -4.32
C SER A 268 14.45 16.84 -3.78
N GLY A 269 15.46 16.54 -4.59
CA GLY A 269 16.85 16.53 -4.16
C GLY A 269 17.33 15.19 -3.58
N TRP A 270 16.51 14.13 -3.65
CA TRP A 270 16.82 12.76 -3.21
C TRP A 270 17.06 12.60 -1.70
N SER A 271 16.58 13.54 -0.90
CA SER A 271 16.65 13.44 0.56
C SER A 271 15.54 12.54 1.09
N TYR A 272 15.87 11.68 2.03
CA TYR A 272 14.87 10.86 2.74
C TYR A 272 14.14 11.68 3.78
N THR A 273 12.86 11.39 3.96
CA THR A 273 12.03 12.01 5.00
C THR A 273 11.44 10.95 5.92
N ASN A 274 11.11 11.36 7.15
CA ASN A 274 10.37 10.55 8.12
C ASN A 274 8.93 11.07 8.31
N ALA A 275 8.55 12.14 7.63
CA ALA A 275 7.23 12.73 7.78
C ALA A 275 6.10 11.74 7.48
N ILE A 276 5.04 11.81 8.26
CA ILE A 276 3.78 11.11 8.04
C ILE A 276 2.73 12.15 7.67
N SER A 277 2.10 11.99 6.53
CA SER A 277 1.04 12.86 6.03
C SER A 277 -0.29 12.13 5.98
N GLN A 278 -1.40 12.85 6.19
CA GLN A 278 -2.75 12.31 6.15
C GLN A 278 -3.68 13.14 5.26
N PHE A 279 -4.69 12.48 4.73
CA PHE A 279 -5.84 13.12 4.09
C PHE A 279 -7.13 12.35 4.41
N ASN A 280 -8.28 12.99 4.22
CA ASN A 280 -9.58 12.35 4.44
C ASN A 280 -10.18 11.93 3.08
N PHE A 281 -10.56 10.66 2.92
CA PHE A 281 -11.16 10.17 1.67
C PHE A 281 -12.48 10.87 1.29
N ALA A 282 -13.21 11.45 2.24
CA ALA A 282 -14.50 12.10 1.97
C ALA A 282 -14.37 13.46 1.30
N SER A 283 -13.23 14.14 1.41
CA SER A 283 -13.01 15.49 0.88
C SER A 283 -11.70 15.58 0.13
N SER A 284 -11.73 16.02 -1.13
CA SER A 284 -10.53 16.33 -1.88
C SER A 284 -9.76 17.48 -1.25
N GLY A 285 -8.45 17.44 -1.31
CA GLY A 285 -7.56 18.45 -0.74
C GLY A 285 -6.18 17.88 -0.46
N ASP A 286 -5.28 18.78 -0.11
CA ASP A 286 -3.90 18.45 0.18
C ASP A 286 -3.76 17.70 1.51
N THR A 287 -2.65 16.99 1.65
CA THR A 287 -2.34 16.33 2.91
C THR A 287 -2.04 17.34 4.02
N THR A 288 -2.26 16.89 5.24
CA THR A 288 -1.82 17.60 6.45
C THR A 288 -0.84 16.72 7.21
N ASP A 289 -0.01 17.35 8.02
CA ASP A 289 0.92 16.66 8.90
C ASP A 289 0.19 15.73 9.88
N PHE A 290 0.75 14.54 10.09
CA PHE A 290 0.25 13.57 11.07
C PHE A 290 1.26 13.31 12.19
N GLY A 291 2.56 13.37 11.89
CA GLY A 291 3.67 13.07 12.78
C GLY A 291 4.87 12.53 12.02
N ASP A 292 5.74 11.81 12.70
CA ASP A 292 6.98 11.29 12.14
C ASP A 292 7.16 9.79 12.37
N LEU A 293 7.79 9.12 11.41
CA LEU A 293 8.36 7.78 11.58
C LEU A 293 9.60 7.84 12.46
N THR A 294 9.97 6.72 13.06
CA THR A 294 11.19 6.60 13.89
C THR A 294 12.47 6.64 13.05
N ASN A 295 12.38 6.41 11.74
CA ASN A 295 13.46 6.48 10.76
C ASN A 295 12.93 7.06 9.45
N SER A 296 13.80 7.24 8.45
CA SER A 296 13.43 7.83 7.15
C SER A 296 13.47 6.77 6.04
N PRO A 297 12.48 5.85 5.94
CA PRO A 297 12.47 4.81 4.94
C PRO A 297 11.95 5.32 3.59
N ALA A 298 12.38 4.67 2.51
CA ALA A 298 11.71 4.75 1.21
C ALA A 298 11.60 3.36 0.59
N SER A 299 10.59 3.14 -0.24
CA SER A 299 10.34 1.84 -0.88
C SER A 299 10.15 0.69 0.13
N GLY A 300 9.61 1.00 1.29
CA GLY A 300 9.11 0.03 2.26
C GLY A 300 7.69 -0.42 1.91
N ALA A 301 7.01 -1.02 2.88
CA ALA A 301 5.63 -1.44 2.75
C ALA A 301 4.76 -0.96 3.92
N GLY A 302 3.49 -0.72 3.65
CA GLY A 302 2.50 -0.45 4.68
C GLY A 302 1.30 -1.38 4.54
N LEU A 303 0.55 -1.52 5.61
CA LEU A 303 -0.71 -2.24 5.68
C LEU A 303 -1.54 -1.71 6.85
N SER A 304 -2.79 -2.09 6.92
CA SER A 304 -3.65 -1.77 8.05
C SER A 304 -4.59 -2.92 8.40
N ASN A 305 -5.21 -2.84 9.57
CA ASN A 305 -6.21 -3.81 10.02
C ASN A 305 -7.66 -3.36 9.80
N ASN A 306 -7.89 -2.18 9.24
CA ASN A 306 -9.24 -1.62 9.08
C ASN A 306 -9.29 -0.55 7.98
N ASP A 307 -8.92 -0.91 6.76
CA ASP A 307 -8.93 0.00 5.59
C ASP A 307 -10.21 -0.10 4.74
N GLY A 308 -11.11 -1.00 5.07
CA GLY A 308 -12.32 -1.27 4.30
C GLY A 308 -12.25 -2.54 3.45
N GLY A 309 -11.07 -3.05 3.13
CA GLY A 309 -10.85 -4.37 2.55
C GLY A 309 -11.04 -5.52 3.54
N THR A 310 -11.11 -5.20 4.82
CA THR A 310 -11.11 -6.13 5.95
C THR A 310 -12.43 -6.20 6.71
N SER A 311 -13.48 -5.57 6.24
CA SER A 311 -14.80 -5.57 6.91
C SER A 311 -15.65 -6.79 6.63
#